data_d79ef9f2f0e80e8c42c7f23d0e5a6ea0
#
_entry.id   d79ef9f2f0e80e8c42c7f23d0e5a6ea0
#
_cell.length_a   1.000
_cell.length_b   1.000
_cell.length_c   1.000
_cell.angle_alpha   90.00
_cell.angle_beta   90.00
_cell.angle_gamma   90.00
#
_symmetry.space_group_name_H-M   'P 1'
#
loop_
_entity.id
_entity.type
_entity.pdbx_description
1 polymer ?
#
loop_
_entity_poly.entity_id
_entity_poly.type
_entity_poly.pdbx_seq_one_letter_code
_entity_poly.pdbx_strand_id
1 'polypeptide(L)'
;MAKLGAKPFFFKGGSEGVLLIHGYTGAPGEMRLLGEFLHSRGYTVLGVLLPGHCEPASVLAKKTFDDWYDEIKRGFMRLKAICSKVYIAGLSMGGLLTLKAAAELAPDKIVVMAAPIYVFDKRQILLPFLHFLIRYVKKHQREFDVPEEYCVHSEVMPTKPLLSMF
;
A
#
# COMPACT_ATOMS: atom_id res chain seq x y z
N MET A 1 1.27 -4.93 -22.46
CA MET A 1 2.14 -4.11 -21.57
C MET A 1 1.46 -3.95 -20.22
N ALA A 2 2.20 -3.99 -19.11
CA ALA A 2 1.60 -3.72 -17.78
C ALA A 2 1.10 -2.27 -17.73
N LYS A 3 -0.13 -2.07 -17.18
CA LYS A 3 -0.72 -0.73 -16.97
C LYS A 3 0.23 0.14 -16.13
N LEU A 4 0.24 1.44 -16.36
CA LEU A 4 1.09 2.40 -15.64
C LEU A 4 0.84 2.34 -14.13
N GLY A 5 -0.42 2.19 -13.73
CA GLY A 5 -0.82 2.04 -12.33
C GLY A 5 -0.25 0.81 -11.60
N ALA A 6 0.19 -0.23 -12.33
CA ALA A 6 0.80 -1.42 -11.74
C ALA A 6 2.29 -1.25 -11.41
N LYS A 7 2.90 -0.13 -11.80
CA LYS A 7 4.34 0.09 -11.64
C LYS A 7 4.63 1.02 -10.46
N PRO A 8 5.69 0.75 -9.67
CA PRO A 8 6.18 1.72 -8.72
C PRO A 8 6.63 2.98 -9.47
N PHE A 9 6.63 4.12 -8.79
CA PHE A 9 7.05 5.38 -9.40
C PHE A 9 7.97 6.16 -8.46
N PHE A 10 8.85 6.93 -9.08
CA PHE A 10 9.78 7.81 -8.38
C PHE A 10 9.84 9.15 -9.12
N PHE A 11 9.49 10.22 -8.42
CA PHE A 11 9.57 11.58 -8.91
C PHE A 11 10.60 12.34 -8.10
N LYS A 12 11.73 12.66 -8.71
CA LYS A 12 12.79 13.43 -8.05
C LYS A 12 12.38 14.90 -7.99
N GLY A 13 12.32 15.44 -6.77
CA GLY A 13 12.07 16.87 -6.49
C GLY A 13 13.14 17.43 -5.54
N GLY A 14 12.69 18.20 -4.56
CA GLY A 14 13.55 18.82 -3.54
C GLY A 14 14.03 17.86 -2.45
N SER A 15 14.50 18.43 -1.35
CA SER A 15 15.12 17.71 -0.22
C SER A 15 14.13 17.09 0.76
N GLU A 16 12.83 17.27 0.56
CA GLU A 16 11.80 16.62 1.38
C GLU A 16 11.19 15.45 0.60
N GLY A 17 11.21 14.25 1.17
CA GLY A 17 10.74 13.01 0.54
C GLY A 17 9.38 12.55 1.07
N VAL A 18 8.54 11.99 0.21
CA VAL A 18 7.27 11.37 0.59
C VAL A 18 7.21 9.94 0.07
N LEU A 19 7.07 8.97 0.98
CA LEU A 19 6.80 7.57 0.68
C LEU A 19 5.29 7.34 0.64
N LEU A 20 4.78 6.85 -0.48
CA LEU A 20 3.37 6.58 -0.71
C LEU A 20 3.10 5.08 -0.75
N ILE A 21 2.10 4.62 0.03
CA ILE A 21 1.79 3.21 0.25
C ILE A 21 0.34 2.94 -0.10
N HIS A 22 0.11 2.06 -1.08
CA HIS A 22 -1.24 1.65 -1.53
C HIS A 22 -1.90 0.65 -0.59
N GLY A 23 -3.19 0.36 -0.83
CA GLY A 23 -3.99 -0.58 -0.04
C GLY A 23 -3.81 -2.05 -0.41
N TYR A 24 -4.46 -2.94 0.38
CA TYR A 24 -4.51 -4.38 0.10
C TYR A 24 -5.27 -4.66 -1.20
N THR A 25 -4.74 -5.53 -2.04
CA THR A 25 -5.22 -5.79 -3.41
C THR A 25 -5.23 -4.57 -4.33
N GLY A 26 -4.62 -3.48 -3.90
CA GLY A 26 -4.44 -2.26 -4.67
C GLY A 26 -3.15 -2.25 -5.49
N ALA A 27 -2.76 -1.07 -5.95
CA ALA A 27 -1.57 -0.86 -6.77
C ALA A 27 -1.00 0.55 -6.55
N PRO A 28 0.25 0.83 -6.97
CA PRO A 28 0.82 2.17 -6.87
C PRO A 28 -0.03 3.26 -7.55
N GLY A 29 -0.82 2.89 -8.57
CA GLY A 29 -1.77 3.78 -9.24
C GLY A 29 -2.77 4.46 -8.31
N GLU A 30 -3.19 3.80 -7.22
CA GLU A 30 -4.08 4.40 -6.20
C GLU A 30 -3.49 5.66 -5.56
N MET A 31 -2.17 5.76 -5.53
CA MET A 31 -1.43 6.85 -4.90
C MET A 31 -0.79 7.80 -5.91
N ARG A 32 -0.94 7.53 -7.22
CA ARG A 32 -0.16 8.22 -8.24
C ARG A 32 -0.57 9.68 -8.41
N LEU A 33 -1.87 9.99 -8.47
CA LEU A 33 -2.34 11.37 -8.56
C LEU A 33 -1.87 12.22 -7.37
N LEU A 34 -1.92 11.65 -6.15
CA LEU A 34 -1.36 12.30 -4.97
C LEU A 34 0.16 12.49 -5.13
N GLY A 35 0.84 11.50 -5.68
CA GLY A 35 2.28 11.57 -5.93
C GLY A 35 2.65 12.67 -6.92
N GLU A 36 1.92 12.81 -8.01
CA GLU A 36 2.10 13.86 -9.02
C GLU A 36 1.81 15.25 -8.44
N PHE A 37 0.74 15.37 -7.65
CA PHE A 37 0.43 16.60 -6.93
C PHE A 37 1.54 17.02 -5.97
N LEU A 38 2.04 16.10 -5.14
CA LEU A 38 3.13 16.38 -4.19
C LEU A 38 4.42 16.74 -4.94
N HIS A 39 4.72 16.04 -6.04
CA HIS A 39 5.86 16.35 -6.87
C HIS A 39 5.76 17.77 -7.47
N SER A 40 4.58 18.18 -7.95
CA SER A 40 4.34 19.55 -8.45
C SER A 40 4.55 20.62 -7.36
N ARG A 41 4.51 20.24 -6.09
CA ARG A 41 4.82 21.10 -4.94
C ARG A 41 6.28 21.00 -4.47
N GLY A 42 7.12 20.35 -5.25
CA GLY A 42 8.56 20.28 -5.02
C GLY A 42 9.03 19.10 -4.17
N TYR A 43 8.17 18.18 -3.76
CA TYR A 43 8.59 16.99 -3.01
C TYR A 43 9.25 15.94 -3.91
N THR A 44 10.24 15.23 -3.36
CA THR A 44 10.68 13.95 -3.92
C THR A 44 9.70 12.86 -3.51
N VAL A 45 9.13 12.11 -4.45
CA VAL A 45 8.05 11.17 -4.17
C VAL A 45 8.42 9.76 -4.63
N LEU A 46 8.19 8.77 -3.76
CA LEU A 46 8.34 7.36 -4.05
C LEU A 46 7.01 6.63 -3.77
N GLY A 47 6.36 6.14 -4.82
CA GLY A 47 5.23 5.22 -4.70
C GLY A 47 5.71 3.77 -4.86
N VAL A 48 5.60 2.97 -3.81
CA VAL A 48 6.06 1.58 -3.80
C VAL A 48 5.02 0.63 -4.37
N LEU A 49 5.48 -0.50 -4.93
CA LEU A 49 4.66 -1.66 -5.22
C LEU A 49 4.93 -2.72 -4.15
N LEU A 50 3.91 -3.02 -3.35
CA LEU A 50 4.03 -4.03 -2.29
C LEU A 50 4.14 -5.44 -2.89
N PRO A 51 5.02 -6.32 -2.36
CA PRO A 51 5.21 -7.67 -2.87
C PRO A 51 3.92 -8.48 -3.04
N GLY A 52 3.78 -9.14 -4.18
CA GLY A 52 2.60 -9.96 -4.52
C GLY A 52 1.43 -9.17 -5.11
N HIS A 53 1.44 -7.83 -5.05
CA HIS A 53 0.42 -7.00 -5.69
C HIS A 53 0.69 -6.88 -7.19
N CYS A 54 -0.38 -6.70 -7.98
CA CYS A 54 -0.35 -6.72 -9.45
C CYS A 54 0.14 -8.05 -10.05
N GLU A 55 0.18 -9.10 -9.25
CA GLU A 55 0.50 -10.48 -9.60
C GLU A 55 -0.74 -11.37 -9.44
N PRO A 56 -0.72 -12.63 -9.92
CA PRO A 56 -1.82 -13.58 -9.66
C PRO A 56 -2.13 -13.68 -8.15
N ALA A 57 -3.41 -13.77 -7.81
CA ALA A 57 -3.87 -13.81 -6.42
C ALA A 57 -3.20 -14.93 -5.57
N SER A 58 -2.76 -16.01 -6.22
CA SER A 58 -2.01 -17.10 -5.58
C SER A 58 -0.61 -16.68 -5.10
N VAL A 59 0.00 -15.66 -5.72
CA VAL A 59 1.27 -15.09 -5.26
C VAL A 59 1.02 -14.19 -4.06
N LEU A 60 0.01 -13.30 -4.14
CA LEU A 60 -0.39 -12.44 -3.04
C LEU A 60 -0.81 -13.27 -1.80
N ALA A 61 -1.49 -14.42 -2.00
CA ALA A 61 -1.91 -15.32 -0.93
C ALA A 61 -0.76 -15.90 -0.08
N LYS A 62 0.48 -15.81 -0.54
CA LYS A 62 1.68 -16.28 0.15
C LYS A 62 2.40 -15.17 0.93
N LYS A 63 1.96 -13.92 0.76
CA LYS A 63 2.59 -12.76 1.40
C LYS A 63 2.02 -12.51 2.78
N THR A 64 2.83 -11.87 3.62
CA THR A 64 2.51 -11.49 4.99
C THR A 64 2.63 -9.97 5.16
N PHE A 65 2.16 -9.48 6.29
CA PHE A 65 2.32 -8.08 6.68
C PHE A 65 3.80 -7.67 6.78
N ASP A 66 4.67 -8.59 7.24
CA ASP A 66 6.11 -8.34 7.36
C ASP A 66 6.79 -8.27 5.99
N ASP A 67 6.38 -9.09 4.99
CA ASP A 67 6.89 -8.96 3.62
C ASP A 67 6.63 -7.55 3.05
N TRP A 68 5.46 -7.00 3.32
CA TRP A 68 5.11 -5.65 2.87
C TRP A 68 5.84 -4.57 3.67
N TYR A 69 5.97 -4.78 4.98
CA TYR A 69 6.70 -3.86 5.83
C TYR A 69 8.18 -3.76 5.46
N ASP A 70 8.81 -4.85 5.05
CA ASP A 70 10.18 -4.84 4.56
C ASP A 70 10.35 -3.97 3.29
N GLU A 71 9.34 -3.94 2.41
CA GLU A 71 9.35 -3.01 1.28
C GLU A 71 9.26 -1.56 1.73
N ILE A 72 8.45 -1.26 2.76
CA ILE A 72 8.37 0.08 3.35
C ILE A 72 9.70 0.52 3.92
N LYS A 73 10.40 -0.35 4.67
CA LYS A 73 11.74 -0.08 5.19
C LYS A 73 12.72 0.26 4.07
N ARG A 74 12.72 -0.53 2.98
CA ARG A 74 13.58 -0.26 1.80
C ARG A 74 13.26 1.09 1.17
N GLY A 75 11.98 1.38 0.94
CA GLY A 75 11.53 2.66 0.38
C GLY A 75 11.91 3.85 1.27
N PHE A 76 11.69 3.73 2.57
CA PHE A 76 12.06 4.75 3.54
C PHE A 76 13.57 5.04 3.55
N MET A 77 14.41 4.00 3.64
CA MET A 77 15.85 4.15 3.63
C MET A 77 16.38 4.74 2.32
N ARG A 78 15.76 4.37 1.19
CA ARG A 78 16.08 4.98 -0.11
C ARG A 78 15.82 6.50 -0.12
N LEU A 79 14.69 6.95 0.43
CA LEU A 79 14.40 8.38 0.54
C LEU A 79 15.31 9.06 1.56
N LYS A 80 15.57 8.41 2.69
CA LYS A 80 16.44 8.95 3.76
C LYS A 80 17.87 9.19 3.29
N ALA A 81 18.34 8.41 2.32
CA ALA A 81 19.68 8.59 1.72
C ALA A 81 19.81 9.86 0.86
N ILE A 82 18.70 10.43 0.38
CA ILE A 82 18.71 11.56 -0.57
C ILE A 82 17.86 12.75 -0.12
N CYS A 83 17.10 12.62 0.97
CA CYS A 83 16.22 13.65 1.49
C CYS A 83 16.57 13.98 2.94
N SER A 84 16.48 15.25 3.32
CA SER A 84 16.70 15.74 4.69
C SER A 84 15.55 15.39 5.62
N LYS A 85 14.31 15.34 5.08
CA LYS A 85 13.10 14.93 5.78
C LYS A 85 12.37 13.87 4.97
N VAL A 86 11.77 12.89 5.66
CA VAL A 86 10.98 11.84 5.00
C VAL A 86 9.63 11.69 5.69
N TYR A 87 8.58 11.84 4.90
CA TYR A 87 7.20 11.65 5.29
C TYR A 87 6.67 10.33 4.74
N ILE A 88 5.70 9.72 5.42
CA ILE A 88 5.04 8.50 4.93
C ILE A 88 3.54 8.74 4.87
N ALA A 89 2.91 8.37 3.76
CA ALA A 89 1.46 8.41 3.61
C ALA A 89 0.93 7.07 3.09
N GLY A 90 -0.04 6.49 3.79
CA GLY A 90 -0.57 5.17 3.45
C GLY A 90 -2.09 5.11 3.44
N LEU A 91 -2.62 4.37 2.45
CA LEU A 91 -4.04 4.14 2.24
C LEU A 91 -4.46 2.76 2.74
N SER A 92 -5.53 2.66 3.55
CA SER A 92 -6.10 1.39 4.04
C SER A 92 -5.05 0.52 4.75
N MET A 93 -4.71 -0.67 4.24
CA MET A 93 -3.59 -1.48 4.73
C MET A 93 -2.26 -0.71 4.74
N GLY A 94 -2.02 0.12 3.71
CA GLY A 94 -0.86 1.03 3.67
C GLY A 94 -0.84 1.99 4.86
N GLY A 95 -2.02 2.36 5.39
CA GLY A 95 -2.15 3.14 6.61
C GLY A 95 -1.71 2.36 7.87
N LEU A 96 -2.02 1.06 7.97
CA LEU A 96 -1.52 0.19 9.05
C LEU A 96 0.00 0.07 8.99
N LEU A 97 0.56 -0.14 7.79
CA LEU A 97 2.00 -0.18 7.56
C LEU A 97 2.67 1.16 7.92
N THR A 98 1.99 2.28 7.65
CA THR A 98 2.44 3.63 8.04
C THR A 98 2.51 3.78 9.55
N LEU A 99 1.52 3.28 10.30
CA LEU A 99 1.53 3.30 11.77
C LEU A 99 2.68 2.45 12.34
N LYS A 100 2.92 1.26 11.80
CA LYS A 100 4.09 0.44 12.19
C LYS A 100 5.39 1.17 11.87
N ALA A 101 5.50 1.79 10.70
CA ALA A 101 6.67 2.56 10.31
C ALA A 101 6.90 3.78 11.22
N ALA A 102 5.84 4.44 11.69
CA ALA A 102 5.95 5.54 12.65
C ALA A 102 6.57 5.09 13.97
N ALA A 103 6.24 3.90 14.44
CA ALA A 103 6.77 3.35 15.68
C ALA A 103 8.25 2.92 15.57
N GLU A 104 8.68 2.44 14.40
CA GLU A 104 9.99 1.79 14.24
C GLU A 104 11.02 2.62 13.46
N LEU A 105 10.59 3.45 12.49
CA LEU A 105 11.49 4.15 11.57
C LEU A 105 11.61 5.66 11.86
N ALA A 106 10.76 6.20 12.74
CA ALA A 106 10.72 7.61 13.12
C ALA A 106 10.70 8.57 11.90
N PRO A 107 9.72 8.48 10.98
CA PRO A 107 9.56 9.47 9.93
C PRO A 107 9.24 10.84 10.50
N ASP A 108 9.55 11.91 9.77
CA ASP A 108 9.30 13.29 10.25
C ASP A 108 7.79 13.58 10.42
N LYS A 109 6.94 13.04 9.57
CA LYS A 109 5.47 13.07 9.67
C LYS A 109 4.85 11.87 9.00
N ILE A 110 3.61 11.55 9.39
CA ILE A 110 2.80 10.51 8.75
C ILE A 110 1.42 11.04 8.37
N VAL A 111 0.85 10.42 7.32
CA VAL A 111 -0.56 10.59 6.94
C VAL A 111 -1.18 9.21 6.81
N VAL A 112 -2.22 8.96 7.58
CA VAL A 112 -2.96 7.69 7.60
C VAL A 112 -4.33 7.91 7.01
N MET A 113 -4.62 7.25 5.87
CA MET A 113 -5.87 7.40 5.14
C MET A 113 -6.68 6.10 5.21
N ALA A 114 -7.89 6.19 5.76
CA ALA A 114 -8.86 5.08 5.81
C ALA A 114 -8.29 3.74 6.35
N ALA A 115 -7.37 3.79 7.32
CA ALA A 115 -6.79 2.59 7.92
C ALA A 115 -7.82 1.85 8.79
N PRO A 116 -7.96 0.52 8.64
CA PRO A 116 -8.91 -0.28 9.42
C PRO A 116 -8.33 -0.61 10.80
N ILE A 117 -8.17 0.42 11.68
CA ILE A 117 -7.61 0.26 13.03
C ILE A 117 -8.56 -0.57 13.90
N TYR A 118 -9.86 -0.38 13.72
CA TYR A 118 -10.89 -1.20 14.36
C TYR A 118 -11.80 -1.78 13.30
N VAL A 119 -12.01 -3.06 13.36
CA VAL A 119 -12.94 -3.73 12.47
C VAL A 119 -14.08 -4.33 13.29
N PHE A 120 -15.27 -3.73 13.18
CA PHE A 120 -16.45 -4.12 13.95
C PHE A 120 -17.11 -5.41 13.47
N ASP A 121 -16.64 -6.00 12.38
CA ASP A 121 -17.24 -7.22 11.83
C ASP A 121 -16.84 -8.45 12.66
N LYS A 122 -17.77 -8.96 13.46
CA LYS A 122 -17.57 -10.16 14.29
C LYS A 122 -17.17 -11.41 13.49
N ARG A 123 -17.41 -11.43 12.18
CA ARG A 123 -17.01 -12.53 11.28
C ARG A 123 -15.49 -12.63 11.18
N GLN A 124 -14.73 -11.58 11.50
CA GLN A 124 -13.26 -11.63 11.54
C GLN A 124 -12.72 -12.55 12.63
N ILE A 125 -13.44 -12.71 13.75
CA ILE A 125 -13.07 -13.67 14.80
C ILE A 125 -13.06 -15.10 14.23
N LEU A 126 -13.85 -15.38 13.21
CA LEU A 126 -13.93 -16.67 12.52
C LEU A 126 -12.90 -16.80 11.38
N LEU A 127 -12.25 -15.71 10.98
CA LEU A 127 -11.30 -15.73 9.85
C LEU A 127 -10.15 -16.75 10.05
N PRO A 128 -9.53 -16.89 11.23
CA PRO A 128 -8.50 -17.91 11.49
C PRO A 128 -8.98 -19.34 11.24
N PHE A 129 -10.27 -19.60 11.39
CA PHE A 129 -10.87 -20.91 11.18
C PHE A 129 -11.45 -21.08 9.76
N LEU A 130 -11.92 -19.99 9.16
CA LEU A 130 -12.61 -20.03 7.88
C LEU A 130 -11.69 -19.81 6.66
N HIS A 131 -10.49 -19.28 6.85
CA HIS A 131 -9.58 -18.99 5.73
C HIS A 131 -9.16 -20.25 4.93
N PHE A 132 -9.22 -21.45 5.55
CA PHE A 132 -8.98 -22.71 4.84
C PHE A 132 -10.13 -23.08 3.92
N LEU A 133 -11.36 -22.72 4.26
CA LEU A 133 -12.57 -22.98 3.47
C LEU A 133 -12.80 -21.87 2.45
N ILE A 134 -12.62 -20.61 2.87
CA ILE A 134 -12.81 -19.42 2.03
C ILE A 134 -11.44 -18.81 1.73
N ARG A 135 -10.75 -19.38 0.74
CA ARG A 135 -9.40 -18.93 0.36
C ARG A 135 -9.40 -17.58 -0.36
N TYR A 136 -10.46 -17.27 -1.09
CA TYR A 136 -10.60 -16.06 -1.89
C TYR A 136 -12.01 -15.51 -1.74
N VAL A 137 -12.11 -14.18 -1.65
CA VAL A 137 -13.39 -13.45 -1.67
C VAL A 137 -13.42 -12.61 -2.93
N LYS A 138 -14.56 -12.60 -3.64
CA LYS A 138 -14.76 -11.74 -4.80
C LYS A 138 -14.76 -10.29 -4.35
N LYS A 139 -13.93 -9.48 -4.98
CA LYS A 139 -13.85 -8.05 -4.70
C LYS A 139 -14.93 -7.33 -5.50
N HIS A 140 -15.70 -6.49 -4.82
CA HIS A 140 -16.62 -5.58 -5.51
C HIS A 140 -15.80 -4.47 -6.16
N GLN A 141 -15.86 -4.37 -7.48
CA GLN A 141 -15.16 -3.31 -8.21
C GLN A 141 -15.91 -2.00 -7.98
N ARG A 142 -15.16 -0.96 -7.60
CA ARG A 142 -15.66 0.41 -7.54
C ARG A 142 -15.10 1.16 -8.74
N GLU A 143 -15.94 1.91 -9.39
CA GLU A 143 -15.51 2.89 -10.38
C GLU A 143 -14.95 4.10 -9.64
N PHE A 144 -13.79 4.55 -10.05
CA PHE A 144 -13.16 5.76 -9.54
C PHE A 144 -12.99 6.73 -10.70
N ASP A 145 -13.21 8.00 -10.44
CA ASP A 145 -12.95 9.09 -11.40
C ASP A 145 -11.44 9.39 -11.44
N VAL A 146 -10.69 8.44 -12.00
CA VAL A 146 -9.24 8.54 -12.19
C VAL A 146 -8.87 7.99 -13.58
N PRO A 147 -7.73 8.42 -14.17
CA PRO A 147 -7.29 7.91 -15.46
C PRO A 147 -7.23 6.39 -15.49
N GLU A 148 -7.79 5.78 -16.53
CA GLU A 148 -7.88 4.30 -16.66
C GLU A 148 -6.52 3.61 -16.59
N GLU A 149 -5.47 4.28 -17.07
CA GLU A 149 -4.09 3.79 -17.02
C GLU A 149 -3.55 3.60 -15.59
N TYR A 150 -4.13 4.30 -14.59
CA TYR A 150 -3.80 4.15 -13.17
C TYR A 150 -4.65 3.09 -12.48
N CYS A 151 -5.77 2.70 -13.10
CA CYS A 151 -6.65 1.68 -12.53
C CYS A 151 -6.08 0.28 -12.71
N VAL A 152 -5.80 -0.39 -11.59
CA VAL A 152 -5.46 -1.81 -11.55
C VAL A 152 -6.52 -2.53 -10.74
N HIS A 153 -7.25 -3.41 -11.40
CA HIS A 153 -8.34 -4.15 -10.79
C HIS A 153 -7.87 -5.54 -10.37
N SER A 154 -8.07 -5.90 -9.11
CA SER A 154 -8.01 -7.26 -8.63
C SER A 154 -9.44 -7.79 -8.47
N GLU A 155 -9.77 -8.89 -9.13
CA GLU A 155 -11.11 -9.48 -9.08
C GLU A 155 -11.38 -10.23 -7.77
N VAL A 156 -10.31 -10.72 -7.15
CA VAL A 156 -10.39 -11.53 -5.94
C VAL A 156 -9.39 -11.07 -4.88
N MET A 157 -9.74 -11.28 -3.65
CA MET A 157 -8.96 -10.96 -2.47
C MET A 157 -8.62 -12.24 -1.71
N PRO A 158 -7.33 -12.63 -1.59
CA PRO A 158 -6.93 -13.74 -0.74
C PRO A 158 -7.25 -13.44 0.73
N THR A 159 -7.74 -14.42 1.47
CA THR A 159 -8.11 -14.24 2.90
C THR A 159 -6.94 -14.50 3.84
N LYS A 160 -6.01 -15.41 3.48
CA LYS A 160 -4.90 -15.79 4.34
C LYS A 160 -3.99 -14.62 4.78
N PRO A 161 -3.58 -13.69 3.90
CA PRO A 161 -2.75 -12.56 4.30
C PRO A 161 -3.40 -11.61 5.31
N LEU A 162 -4.76 -11.56 5.34
CA LEU A 162 -5.49 -10.75 6.33
C LEU A 162 -5.19 -11.17 7.76
N LEU A 163 -4.86 -12.44 7.99
CA LEU A 163 -4.51 -12.97 9.32
C LEU A 163 -3.24 -12.33 9.89
N SER A 164 -2.33 -11.88 9.06
CA SER A 164 -1.09 -11.25 9.49
C SER A 164 -1.23 -9.75 9.76
N MET A 165 -2.40 -9.16 9.46
CA MET A 165 -2.66 -7.73 9.68
C MET A 165 -3.23 -7.44 11.07
N PHE A 166 -3.78 -8.46 11.72
CA PHE A 166 -4.45 -8.41 13.01
C PHE A 166 -3.90 -9.49 13.96
#